data_6387391616e4a4ae7a9eb80116fe8e46
#
_entry.id   6387391616e4a4ae7a9eb80116fe8e46
#
_cell.length_a   1.000
_cell.length_b   1.000
_cell.length_c   1.000
_cell.angle_alpha   90.00
_cell.angle_beta   90.00
_cell.angle_gamma   90.00
#
_symmetry.space_group_name_H-M   'P 1'
#
loop_
_entity.id
_entity.type
_entity.pdbx_description
1 polymer ?
#
loop_
_entity_poly.entity_id
_entity_poly.type
_entity_poly.pdbx_seq_one_letter_code
_entity_poly.pdbx_strand_id
1 'polypeptide(L)'
;MGQARRVTVAGFVLALDRRYQPETHMWVLARGPGRVRVGMDPLGVETSGTLAQVSFVPAGTELTAGLPFGQLEAAKFVGPLVSPVSGAVLAVNGAVTRDAGLVERDPYGAGWMIEASLIEASLIEASPGGATVELPGLLADPAEISVWFAAKVADYRLKGLIAQ
;
A
#
# COMPACT_ATOMS: atom_id res chain seq x y z
N MET A 1 -4.16 -20.31 4.38
CA MET A 1 -4.72 -20.20 4.01
C MET A 1 -5.83 -19.55 4.04
N GLY A 2 -6.50 -19.31 4.09
CA GLY A 2 -7.73 -18.61 4.19
C GLY A 2 -7.84 -17.49 3.21
N GLN A 3 -9.00 -17.03 3.05
CA GLN A 3 -9.27 -15.87 2.26
C GLN A 3 -8.84 -14.61 3.00
N ALA A 4 -8.45 -13.61 2.24
CA ALA A 4 -8.17 -12.32 2.80
C ALA A 4 -9.40 -11.80 3.55
N ARG A 5 -9.21 -11.36 4.78
CA ARG A 5 -10.28 -10.74 5.53
C ARG A 5 -10.53 -9.34 4.98
N ARG A 6 -11.74 -9.11 4.54
CA ARG A 6 -12.16 -7.79 4.03
C ARG A 6 -13.39 -7.32 4.77
N VAL A 7 -13.41 -6.04 5.11
CA VAL A 7 -14.55 -5.39 5.76
C VAL A 7 -14.85 -4.10 5.02
N THR A 8 -16.05 -3.59 5.17
CA THR A 8 -16.41 -2.28 4.65
C THR A 8 -16.30 -1.29 5.79
N VAL A 9 -15.49 -0.26 5.61
CA VAL A 9 -15.29 0.79 6.59
C VAL A 9 -15.58 2.13 5.91
N ALA A 10 -16.58 2.83 6.39
CA ALA A 10 -16.96 4.15 5.90
C ALA A 10 -17.16 4.19 4.38
N GLY A 11 -17.66 3.10 3.81
CA GLY A 11 -17.94 3.00 2.38
C GLY A 11 -16.83 2.41 1.54
N PHE A 12 -15.68 2.10 2.13
CA PHE A 12 -14.54 1.53 1.43
C PHE A 12 -14.31 0.08 1.84
N VAL A 13 -13.84 -0.74 0.91
CA VAL A 13 -13.42 -2.10 1.22
C VAL A 13 -12.00 -2.05 1.78
N LEU A 14 -11.81 -2.63 2.96
CA LEU A 14 -10.53 -2.62 3.65
C LEU A 14 -10.07 -4.05 3.88
N ALA A 15 -8.89 -4.40 3.38
CA ALA A 15 -8.29 -5.72 3.58
C ALA A 15 -7.52 -5.71 4.91
N LEU A 16 -7.80 -6.69 5.76
CA LEU A 16 -7.22 -6.79 7.09
C LEU A 16 -6.10 -7.83 7.21
N ASP A 17 -5.69 -8.41 6.09
CA ASP A 17 -4.64 -9.42 6.03
C ASP A 17 -3.25 -8.83 5.75
N ARG A 18 -3.13 -7.52 5.82
CA ARG A 18 -1.89 -6.81 5.46
C ARG A 18 -1.66 -5.63 6.37
N ARG A 19 -0.49 -5.02 6.23
CA ARG A 19 -0.11 -3.85 7.02
C ARG A 19 -0.28 -2.59 6.20
N TYR A 20 -0.41 -1.45 6.89
CA TYR A 20 -0.67 -0.16 6.25
C TYR A 20 0.26 0.92 6.79
N GLN A 21 0.80 1.72 5.87
CA GLN A 21 1.49 2.96 6.23
C GLN A 21 0.43 4.06 6.27
N PRO A 22 0.12 4.59 7.46
CA PRO A 22 -1.06 5.44 7.62
C PRO A 22 -0.96 6.80 6.95
N GLU A 23 0.26 7.28 6.66
CA GLU A 23 0.42 8.61 6.10
C GLU A 23 0.53 8.62 4.59
N THR A 24 1.05 7.53 4.00
CA THR A 24 1.24 7.44 2.56
C THR A 24 0.22 6.54 1.87
N HIS A 25 -0.63 5.85 2.65
CA HIS A 25 -1.67 4.95 2.12
C HIS A 25 -1.11 3.76 1.33
N MET A 26 0.10 3.32 1.67
CA MET A 26 0.67 2.11 1.08
C MET A 26 0.37 0.91 1.96
N TRP A 27 -0.09 -0.18 1.35
CA TRP A 27 -0.25 -1.45 2.06
C TRP A 27 0.92 -2.37 1.75
N VAL A 28 1.20 -3.27 2.69
CA VAL A 28 2.29 -4.25 2.59
C VAL A 28 1.72 -5.62 2.89
N LEU A 29 1.85 -6.54 1.95
CA LEU A 29 1.36 -7.91 2.08
C LEU A 29 2.51 -8.88 2.02
N ALA A 30 2.64 -9.73 3.05
CA ALA A 30 3.66 -10.79 3.07
C ALA A 30 3.39 -11.81 1.97
N ARG A 31 4.44 -12.16 1.22
CA ARG A 31 4.36 -13.09 0.09
C ARG A 31 5.40 -14.20 0.21
N GLY A 32 5.68 -14.63 1.42
CA GLY A 32 6.67 -15.63 1.71
C GLY A 32 7.81 -15.02 2.52
N PRO A 33 8.81 -15.85 2.92
CA PRO A 33 9.89 -15.35 3.77
C PRO A 33 10.64 -14.19 3.12
N GLY A 34 10.65 -13.04 3.81
CA GLY A 34 11.42 -11.88 3.37
C GLY A 34 10.92 -11.21 2.10
N ARG A 35 9.71 -11.54 1.64
CA ARG A 35 9.17 -10.95 0.42
C ARG A 35 7.80 -10.36 0.69
N VAL A 36 7.55 -9.20 0.11
CA VAL A 36 6.29 -8.51 0.25
C VAL A 36 5.83 -7.94 -1.07
N ARG A 37 4.53 -7.72 -1.19
CA ARG A 37 3.95 -6.87 -2.23
C ARG A 37 3.53 -5.56 -1.61
N VAL A 38 3.58 -4.50 -2.40
CA VAL A 38 3.22 -3.15 -1.98
C VAL A 38 2.22 -2.60 -2.96
N GLY A 39 1.21 -1.91 -2.45
CA GLY A 39 0.23 -1.22 -3.27
C GLY A 39 -0.39 -0.07 -2.52
N MET A 40 -1.37 0.58 -3.13
CA MET A 40 -2.03 1.73 -2.54
C MET A 40 -3.43 1.33 -2.04
N ASP A 41 -3.81 1.82 -0.87
CA ASP A 41 -5.14 1.55 -0.33
C ASP A 41 -6.22 2.38 -1.04
N PRO A 42 -7.50 1.98 -0.90
CA PRO A 42 -8.58 2.67 -1.63
C PRO A 42 -8.74 4.14 -1.28
N LEU A 43 -8.37 4.55 -0.09
CA LEU A 43 -8.48 5.96 0.29
C LEU A 43 -7.41 6.79 -0.40
N GLY A 44 -6.19 6.27 -0.51
CA GLY A 44 -5.14 6.91 -1.28
C GLY A 44 -5.53 7.06 -2.75
N VAL A 45 -6.16 6.01 -3.30
CA VAL A 45 -6.69 6.05 -4.67
C VAL A 45 -7.74 7.15 -4.80
N GLU A 46 -8.70 7.19 -3.89
CA GLU A 46 -9.80 8.16 -3.94
C GLU A 46 -9.30 9.60 -3.85
N THR A 47 -8.35 9.87 -2.95
CA THR A 47 -7.80 11.22 -2.79
C THR A 47 -6.95 11.65 -3.98
N SER A 48 -6.35 10.71 -4.69
CA SER A 48 -5.54 11.01 -5.88
C SER A 48 -6.41 11.40 -7.09
N GLY A 49 -7.64 10.91 -7.12
CA GLY A 49 -8.52 11.08 -8.27
C GLY A 49 -8.17 10.08 -9.36
N THR A 50 -8.70 10.31 -10.56
CA THR A 50 -8.46 9.40 -11.68
C THR A 50 -6.97 9.27 -11.97
N LEU A 51 -6.47 8.04 -11.99
CA LEU A 51 -5.06 7.77 -12.22
C LEU A 51 -4.75 7.80 -13.71
N ALA A 52 -3.74 8.59 -14.07
CA ALA A 52 -3.33 8.74 -15.46
C ALA A 52 -2.10 7.91 -15.79
N GLN A 53 -1.09 7.95 -14.92
CA GLN A 53 0.17 7.27 -15.20
C GLN A 53 0.87 6.88 -13.91
N VAL A 54 1.45 5.69 -13.91
CA VAL A 54 2.25 5.19 -12.79
C VAL A 54 3.56 4.67 -13.36
N SER A 55 4.66 5.03 -12.73
CA SER A 55 5.97 4.50 -13.08
C SER A 55 6.71 4.06 -11.83
N PHE A 56 7.61 3.11 -11.98
CA PHE A 56 8.36 2.55 -10.86
C PHE A 56 9.85 2.52 -11.19
N VAL A 57 10.68 2.56 -10.14
CA VAL A 57 12.10 2.27 -10.29
C VAL A 57 12.26 0.81 -10.74
N PRO A 58 13.32 0.48 -11.48
CA PRO A 58 13.45 -0.87 -12.02
C PRO A 58 13.77 -1.91 -10.96
N ALA A 59 13.51 -3.17 -11.30
CA ALA A 59 13.91 -4.30 -10.46
C ALA A 59 15.41 -4.21 -10.16
N GLY A 60 15.79 -4.57 -8.96
CA GLY A 60 17.15 -4.46 -8.47
C GLY A 60 17.46 -3.16 -7.74
N THR A 61 16.59 -2.16 -7.86
CA THR A 61 16.80 -0.89 -7.17
C THR A 61 16.65 -1.05 -5.67
N GLU A 62 17.54 -0.43 -4.91
CA GLU A 62 17.45 -0.42 -3.45
C GLU A 62 16.27 0.44 -2.99
N LEU A 63 15.55 -0.07 -1.99
CA LEU A 63 14.43 0.64 -1.37
C LEU A 63 14.83 1.09 0.03
N THR A 64 14.41 2.30 0.37
CA THR A 64 14.53 2.81 1.73
C THR A 64 13.17 3.31 2.16
N ALA A 65 12.68 2.83 3.31
CA ALA A 65 11.40 3.28 3.85
C ALA A 65 11.41 4.80 3.99
N GLY A 66 10.36 5.45 3.48
CA GLY A 66 10.27 6.91 3.49
C GLY A 66 10.80 7.58 2.23
N LEU A 67 11.43 6.85 1.33
CA LEU A 67 11.94 7.40 0.06
C LEU A 67 11.13 6.88 -1.13
N PRO A 68 11.14 7.62 -2.25
CA PRO A 68 10.32 7.23 -3.41
C PRO A 68 10.74 5.92 -4.06
N PHE A 69 9.75 5.14 -4.51
CA PHE A 69 9.97 3.98 -5.36
C PHE A 69 9.28 4.13 -6.71
N GLY A 70 8.62 5.24 -6.93
CA GLY A 70 7.91 5.48 -8.18
C GLY A 70 7.29 6.86 -8.20
N GLN A 71 6.51 7.09 -9.24
CA GLN A 71 5.85 8.36 -9.49
C GLN A 71 4.42 8.13 -9.90
N LEU A 72 3.51 8.93 -9.36
CA LEU A 72 2.10 8.86 -9.68
C LEU A 72 1.65 10.17 -10.33
N GLU A 73 0.93 10.05 -11.43
CA GLU A 73 0.28 11.18 -12.06
C GLU A 73 -1.22 10.91 -12.08
N ALA A 74 -1.98 11.74 -11.39
CA ALA A 74 -3.43 11.58 -11.25
C ALA A 74 -4.09 12.93 -11.30
N ALA A 75 -5.42 12.93 -11.37
CA ALA A 75 -6.18 14.18 -11.52
C ALA A 75 -5.99 15.16 -10.37
N LYS A 76 -5.81 14.67 -9.15
CA LYS A 76 -5.70 15.51 -7.96
C LYS A 76 -4.36 15.37 -7.25
N PHE A 77 -3.44 14.60 -7.80
CA PHE A 77 -2.14 14.39 -7.18
C PHE A 77 -1.10 14.06 -8.24
N VAL A 78 0.02 14.74 -8.17
CA VAL A 78 1.22 14.42 -8.96
C VAL A 78 2.38 14.42 -7.99
N GLY A 79 3.05 13.28 -7.85
CA GLY A 79 4.15 13.20 -6.91
C GLY A 79 4.67 11.80 -6.72
N PRO A 80 5.62 11.63 -5.79
CA PRO A 80 6.28 10.35 -5.58
C PRO A 80 5.38 9.34 -4.86
N LEU A 81 5.61 8.07 -5.18
CA LEU A 81 5.12 6.94 -4.41
C LEU A 81 6.22 6.61 -3.40
N VAL A 82 5.89 6.64 -2.13
CA VAL A 82 6.88 6.50 -1.05
C VAL A 82 6.90 5.07 -0.53
N SER A 83 8.09 4.48 -0.47
CA SER A 83 8.23 3.10 -0.03
C SER A 83 7.91 2.95 1.46
N PRO A 84 7.07 1.98 1.83
CA PRO A 84 6.80 1.67 3.24
C PRO A 84 7.83 0.72 3.83
N VAL A 85 8.77 0.20 3.03
CA VAL A 85 9.73 -0.81 3.47
C VAL A 85 11.14 -0.50 2.95
N SER A 86 12.13 -1.11 3.58
CA SER A 86 13.52 -1.07 3.14
C SER A 86 13.94 -2.45 2.62
N GLY A 87 14.66 -2.47 1.51
CA GLY A 87 15.08 -3.69 0.85
C GLY A 87 15.43 -3.42 -0.60
N ALA A 88 14.93 -4.26 -1.50
CA ALA A 88 15.18 -4.07 -2.94
C ALA A 88 13.96 -4.48 -3.75
N VAL A 89 13.78 -3.85 -4.88
CA VAL A 89 12.69 -4.20 -5.80
C VAL A 89 13.01 -5.53 -6.47
N LEU A 90 12.10 -6.49 -6.33
CA LEU A 90 12.21 -7.78 -7.00
C LEU A 90 11.49 -7.77 -8.34
N ALA A 91 10.33 -7.12 -8.39
CA ALA A 91 9.52 -7.06 -9.60
C ALA A 91 8.62 -5.84 -9.55
N VAL A 92 8.29 -5.32 -10.73
CA VAL A 92 7.30 -4.26 -10.86
C VAL A 92 6.10 -4.82 -11.61
N ASN A 93 4.91 -4.28 -11.32
CA ASN A 93 3.70 -4.74 -11.99
C ASN A 93 3.52 -4.02 -13.31
N GLY A 94 3.97 -4.67 -14.40
CA GLY A 94 3.87 -4.09 -15.74
C GLY A 94 2.44 -3.83 -16.19
N ALA A 95 1.47 -4.57 -15.65
CA ALA A 95 0.06 -4.34 -15.99
C ALA A 95 -0.40 -2.97 -15.51
N VAL A 96 0.05 -2.54 -14.33
CA VAL A 96 -0.27 -1.22 -13.78
C VAL A 96 0.44 -0.12 -14.58
N THR A 97 1.67 -0.38 -14.99
CA THR A 97 2.41 0.59 -15.82
C THR A 97 1.70 0.83 -17.15
N ARG A 98 1.09 -0.21 -17.72
CA ARG A 98 0.34 -0.09 -18.97
C ARG A 98 -1.06 0.47 -18.77
N ASP A 99 -1.64 0.26 -17.59
CA ASP A 99 -3.01 0.65 -17.30
C ASP A 99 -3.12 1.05 -15.82
N ALA A 100 -2.88 2.32 -15.55
CA ALA A 100 -2.92 2.86 -14.20
C ALA A 100 -4.29 2.68 -13.53
N GLY A 101 -5.36 2.64 -14.33
CA GLY A 101 -6.71 2.43 -13.82
C GLY A 101 -6.90 1.09 -13.09
N LEU A 102 -5.99 0.15 -13.31
CA LEU A 102 -6.04 -1.13 -12.61
C LEU A 102 -5.90 -0.97 -11.10
N VAL A 103 -5.15 0.04 -10.65
CA VAL A 103 -5.02 0.36 -9.23
C VAL A 103 -6.37 0.79 -8.66
N GLU A 104 -7.16 1.53 -9.43
CA GLU A 104 -8.50 1.96 -9.01
C GLU A 104 -9.47 0.79 -8.96
N ARG A 105 -9.43 -0.07 -9.98
CA ARG A 105 -10.39 -1.15 -10.11
C ARG A 105 -10.15 -2.29 -9.14
N ASP A 106 -8.89 -2.55 -8.80
CA ASP A 106 -8.54 -3.69 -7.94
C ASP A 106 -7.27 -3.39 -7.13
N PRO A 107 -7.35 -2.45 -6.18
CA PRO A 107 -6.17 -1.99 -5.45
C PRO A 107 -5.46 -3.07 -4.62
N TYR A 108 -6.19 -4.08 -4.19
CA TYR A 108 -5.63 -5.15 -3.35
C TYR A 108 -5.20 -6.39 -4.13
N GLY A 109 -5.67 -6.52 -5.36
CA GLY A 109 -5.36 -7.68 -6.20
C GLY A 109 -4.47 -7.29 -7.36
N ALA A 110 -5.04 -7.28 -8.57
CA ALA A 110 -4.29 -7.04 -9.80
C ALA A 110 -3.56 -5.69 -9.84
N GLY A 111 -3.99 -4.74 -9.01
CA GLY A 111 -3.39 -3.40 -8.92
C GLY A 111 -2.19 -3.27 -7.99
N TRP A 112 -1.60 -4.37 -7.54
CA TRP A 112 -0.36 -4.28 -6.76
C TRP A 112 0.72 -3.55 -7.57
N MET A 113 1.63 -2.88 -6.88
CA MET A 113 2.62 -2.02 -7.56
C MET A 113 3.98 -2.69 -7.71
N ILE A 114 4.60 -3.07 -6.60
CA ILE A 114 5.92 -3.72 -6.63
C ILE A 114 5.94 -4.92 -5.71
N GLU A 115 6.88 -5.81 -5.99
CA GLU A 115 7.28 -6.88 -5.09
C GLU A 115 8.69 -6.55 -4.60
N ALA A 116 8.94 -6.74 -3.32
CA ALA A 116 10.20 -6.36 -2.71
C ALA A 116 10.76 -7.47 -1.84
N SER A 117 12.08 -7.56 -1.79
CA SER A 117 12.78 -8.31 -0.76
C SER A 117 13.07 -7.34 0.38
N LEU A 118 13.01 -7.83 1.61
CA LEU A 118 13.26 -7.00 2.79
C LEU A 118 14.70 -7.17 3.27
N ILE A 119 15.26 -6.14 3.85
CA ILE A 119 16.56 -6.25 4.52
C ILE A 119 16.39 -7.18 5.74
N GLU A 120 17.49 -7.76 6.19
CA GLU A 120 17.46 -8.79 7.21
C GLU A 120 16.73 -8.37 8.48
N ALA A 121 16.93 -7.14 8.93
CA ALA A 121 16.23 -6.62 10.11
C ALA A 121 14.72 -6.59 9.94
N SER A 122 14.25 -6.29 8.72
CA SER A 122 12.82 -6.24 8.42
C SER A 122 12.23 -7.63 8.18
N LEU A 123 13.05 -8.63 7.89
CA LEU A 123 12.57 -10.00 7.68
C LEU A 123 11.85 -10.55 8.90
N ILE A 124 12.41 -10.29 10.06
CA ILE A 124 11.83 -10.75 11.32
C ILE A 124 10.46 -10.13 11.55
N GLU A 125 10.36 -8.86 11.24
CA GLU A 125 9.13 -8.09 11.46
C GLU A 125 8.01 -8.46 10.49
N ALA A 126 8.37 -8.88 9.28
CA ALA A 126 7.39 -9.22 8.26
C ALA A 126 7.01 -10.69 8.25
N SER A 127 7.66 -11.53 9.04
CA SER A 127 7.42 -12.99 9.02
C SER A 127 6.01 -13.34 9.42
N PRO A 128 5.33 -14.18 8.63
CA PRO A 128 4.01 -14.67 9.01
C PRO A 128 4.10 -15.48 10.30
N GLY A 129 3.20 -15.23 11.22
CA GLY A 129 3.18 -15.96 12.48
C GLY A 129 4.26 -15.58 13.46
N GLY A 130 5.25 -14.84 13.00
CA GLY A 130 6.27 -14.30 13.90
C GLY A 130 5.85 -13.03 14.54
N ALA A 131 4.85 -12.84 14.54
CA ALA A 131 4.17 -11.74 14.78
C ALA A 131 4.33 -10.76 15.86
N THR A 132 5.21 -10.91 16.69
CA THR A 132 5.41 -9.98 17.77
C THR A 132 6.17 -8.73 17.38
N VAL A 133 6.78 -8.74 16.20
CA VAL A 133 7.57 -7.60 15.73
C VAL A 133 6.91 -7.03 14.51
N GLU A 134 6.61 -5.75 14.56
CA GLU A 134 5.96 -5.04 13.47
C GLU A 134 6.96 -4.18 12.72
N LEU A 135 6.72 -3.99 11.42
CA LEU A 135 7.52 -3.02 10.67
C LEU A 135 7.25 -1.64 11.24
N PRO A 136 8.32 -0.85 11.51
CA PRO A 136 8.13 0.48 12.11
C PRO A 136 7.21 1.35 11.28
N GLY A 137 6.27 2.00 11.94
CA GLY A 137 5.35 2.92 11.28
C GLY A 137 4.20 2.24 10.54
N LEU A 138 4.14 0.92 10.51
CA LEU A 138 3.06 0.21 9.84
C LEU A 138 2.03 -0.29 10.85
N LEU A 139 0.76 -0.12 10.51
CA LEU A 139 -0.34 -0.66 11.30
C LEU A 139 -0.57 -2.12 10.89
N ALA A 140 -0.63 -3.00 11.86
CA ALA A 140 -0.82 -4.43 11.63
C ALA A 140 -2.08 -4.99 12.29
N ASP A 141 -2.48 -4.43 13.42
CA ASP A 141 -3.63 -4.93 14.15
C ASP A 141 -4.94 -4.58 13.42
N PRO A 142 -5.80 -5.58 13.11
CA PRO A 142 -7.03 -5.30 12.36
C PRO A 142 -7.94 -4.26 13.00
N ALA A 143 -8.05 -4.23 14.31
CA ALA A 143 -8.88 -3.24 15.00
C ALA A 143 -8.29 -1.84 14.86
N GLU A 144 -6.98 -1.72 15.00
CA GLU A 144 -6.30 -0.43 14.83
C GLU A 144 -6.39 0.06 13.39
N ILE A 145 -6.24 -0.84 12.43
CA ILE A 145 -6.38 -0.50 11.01
C ILE A 145 -7.78 0.06 10.74
N SER A 146 -8.80 -0.61 11.24
CA SER A 146 -10.19 -0.18 11.03
C SER A 146 -10.46 1.19 11.66
N VAL A 147 -9.98 1.42 12.86
CA VAL A 147 -10.15 2.70 13.56
C VAL A 147 -9.42 3.82 12.83
N TRP A 148 -8.18 3.56 12.46
CA TRP A 148 -7.40 4.53 11.70
C TRP A 148 -8.08 4.90 10.38
N PHE A 149 -8.52 3.90 9.63
CA PHE A 149 -9.12 4.12 8.31
C PHE A 149 -10.40 4.93 8.42
N ALA A 150 -11.27 4.59 9.37
CA ALA A 150 -12.51 5.33 9.59
C ALA A 150 -12.24 6.79 9.95
N ALA A 151 -11.25 7.02 10.80
CA ALA A 151 -10.88 8.39 11.19
C ALA A 151 -10.33 9.19 10.02
N LYS A 152 -9.52 8.55 9.16
CA LYS A 152 -8.99 9.22 7.97
C LYS A 152 -10.08 9.56 6.98
N VAL A 153 -11.04 8.66 6.76
CA VAL A 153 -12.17 8.94 5.86
C VAL A 153 -12.95 10.14 6.36
N ALA A 154 -13.25 10.17 7.66
CA ALA A 154 -13.99 11.28 8.26
C ALA A 154 -13.22 12.61 8.10
N ASP A 155 -11.92 12.58 8.35
CA ASP A 155 -11.08 13.76 8.22
C ASP A 155 -11.03 14.28 6.78
N TYR A 156 -10.88 13.37 5.83
CA TYR A 156 -10.80 13.74 4.42
C TYR A 156 -12.13 14.27 3.88
N ARG A 157 -13.24 13.73 4.35
CA ARG A 157 -14.57 14.27 4.01
C ARG A 157 -14.75 15.68 4.58
N LEU A 158 -14.34 15.86 5.81
CA LEU A 158 -14.44 17.17 6.45
C LEU A 158 -13.61 18.23 5.73
N LYS A 159 -12.45 17.85 5.23
CA LYS A 159 -11.55 18.72 4.47
C LYS A 159 -11.93 18.87 3.00
N GLY A 160 -12.94 18.15 2.55
CA GLY A 160 -13.37 18.21 1.15
C GLY A 160 -12.46 17.51 0.18
N LEU A 161 -11.60 16.60 0.67
CA LEU A 161 -10.66 15.86 -0.20
C LEU A 161 -11.33 14.69 -0.91
N ILE A 162 -12.42 14.19 -0.36
CA ILE A 162 -13.24 13.14 -0.98
C ILE A 162 -14.71 13.49 -0.77
N ALA A 163 -15.58 12.82 -1.53
CA ALA A 163 -17.03 13.06 -1.44
C ALA A 163 -17.60 12.63 -0.09
N GLN A 164 -18.71 13.25 0.30
CA GLN A 164 -19.43 12.93 1.54
C GLN A 164 -20.04 11.54 1.52
#